data_4d21912aa9b576e2a07545dc75356c14
#
_entry.id   4d21912aa9b576e2a07545dc75356c14
#
_cell.length_a   1.000
_cell.length_b   1.000
_cell.length_c   1.000
_cell.angle_alpha   90.00
_cell.angle_beta   90.00
_cell.angle_gamma   90.00
#
_symmetry.space_group_name_H-M   'P 1'
#
loop_
_entity.id
_entity.type
_entity.pdbx_description
1 polymer ?
#
loop_
_entity_poly.entity_id
_entity_poly.type
_entity_poly.pdbx_seq_one_letter_code
_entity_poly.pdbx_strand_id
1 'polypeptide(L)'
;MKAKKIVTLLVAAALTCGVVGSTTSVYAADVTLKLAHADAEGTIFDQGAVAFQEKLQELSGGTMDVELYRNGTLGSLSEVAEGIQMGTVDVAPIVTITLANFASELNAFDMP
;
A
#
# COMPACT_ATOMS: atom_id res chain seq x y z
N MET A 1 -33.10 4.96 60.41
CA MET A 1 -33.41 4.51 59.01
C MET A 1 -33.35 5.69 58.02
N LYS A 2 -32.38 6.61 58.10
CA LYS A 2 -32.29 7.73 57.15
C LYS A 2 -30.88 7.90 56.53
N ALA A 3 -29.97 6.95 56.77
CA ALA A 3 -28.59 7.02 56.28
C ALA A 3 -28.33 6.15 55.02
N LYS A 4 -29.30 5.34 54.56
CA LYS A 4 -29.10 4.44 53.42
C LYS A 4 -29.49 5.00 52.04
N LYS A 5 -30.04 6.24 52.01
CA LYS A 5 -30.51 6.86 50.76
C LYS A 5 -29.57 7.92 50.19
N ILE A 6 -28.48 8.25 50.89
CA ILE A 6 -27.51 9.29 50.45
C ILE A 6 -26.32 8.71 49.73
N VAL A 7 -26.02 7.39 49.93
CA VAL A 7 -24.86 6.74 49.31
C VAL A 7 -25.10 6.36 47.85
N THR A 8 -26.38 6.24 47.40
CA THR A 8 -26.68 5.84 46.06
C THR A 8 -26.66 6.97 45.02
N LEU A 9 -26.53 8.23 45.47
CA LEU A 9 -26.59 9.38 44.55
C LEU A 9 -25.19 9.94 44.20
N LEU A 10 -24.12 9.42 44.79
CA LEU A 10 -22.74 9.89 44.59
C LEU A 10 -21.86 9.04 43.71
N VAL A 11 -22.41 7.96 43.12
CA VAL A 11 -21.67 7.05 42.20
C VAL A 11 -22.01 7.30 40.72
N ALA A 12 -22.98 8.17 40.43
CA ALA A 12 -23.43 8.42 39.04
C ALA A 12 -22.75 9.61 38.33
N ALA A 13 -21.75 10.27 38.94
CA ALA A 13 -21.16 11.51 38.40
C ALA A 13 -19.69 11.41 37.97
N ALA A 14 -19.11 10.20 37.81
CA ALA A 14 -17.67 10.07 37.53
C ALA A 14 -17.36 9.19 36.28
N LEU A 15 -18.24 9.12 35.31
CA LEU A 15 -18.01 8.31 34.08
C LEU A 15 -18.32 9.12 32.79
N THR A 16 -17.96 10.41 32.77
CA THR A 16 -17.88 11.18 31.53
C THR A 16 -16.44 11.65 31.29
N CYS A 17 -15.47 10.75 31.39
CA CYS A 17 -14.18 10.94 30.75
C CYS A 17 -14.39 10.60 29.27
N GLY A 18 -14.59 11.66 28.47
CA GLY A 18 -14.69 11.59 27.04
C GLY A 18 -13.45 10.90 26.47
N VAL A 19 -13.63 9.67 26.01
CA VAL A 19 -12.75 9.07 25.03
C VAL A 19 -12.97 9.89 23.76
N VAL A 20 -12.14 10.89 23.53
CA VAL A 20 -11.91 11.45 22.19
C VAL A 20 -11.25 10.34 21.42
N GLY A 21 -12.03 9.38 20.96
CA GLY A 21 -11.64 8.39 19.99
C GLY A 21 -11.33 9.15 18.72
N SER A 22 -10.04 9.30 18.42
CA SER A 22 -9.59 9.59 17.07
C SER A 22 -10.14 8.47 16.20
N THR A 23 -11.28 8.71 15.57
CA THR A 23 -11.77 7.84 14.52
C THR A 23 -10.81 8.00 13.35
N THR A 24 -9.76 7.19 13.32
CA THR A 24 -9.03 6.96 12.09
C THR A 24 -10.05 6.34 11.15
N SER A 25 -10.59 7.15 10.24
CA SER A 25 -11.39 6.66 9.15
C SER A 25 -10.48 5.72 8.34
N VAL A 26 -10.64 4.43 8.55
CA VAL A 26 -10.09 3.42 7.65
C VAL A 26 -10.94 3.51 6.40
N TYR A 27 -10.54 4.36 5.47
CA TYR A 27 -11.08 4.32 4.12
C TYR A 27 -10.54 3.04 3.49
N ALA A 28 -11.44 2.12 3.14
CA ALA A 28 -11.09 1.07 2.20
C ALA A 28 -10.75 1.76 0.88
N ALA A 29 -9.60 1.44 0.29
CA ALA A 29 -9.24 1.98 -1.02
C ALA A 29 -10.27 1.52 -2.05
N ASP A 30 -10.75 2.43 -2.87
CA ASP A 30 -11.69 2.12 -3.96
C ASP A 30 -10.99 1.36 -5.09
N VAL A 31 -9.67 1.59 -5.25
CA VAL A 31 -8.81 0.95 -6.24
C VAL A 31 -7.53 0.47 -5.58
N THR A 32 -7.18 -0.79 -5.77
CA THR A 32 -5.92 -1.37 -5.33
C THR A 32 -5.12 -1.82 -6.54
N LEU A 33 -3.92 -1.24 -6.72
CA LEU A 33 -2.97 -1.61 -7.78
C LEU A 33 -2.04 -2.71 -7.28
N LYS A 34 -1.77 -3.70 -8.11
CA LYS A 34 -0.78 -4.75 -7.85
C LYS A 34 0.57 -4.30 -8.40
N LEU A 35 1.54 -4.05 -7.50
CA LEU A 35 2.90 -3.72 -7.87
C LEU A 35 3.82 -4.92 -7.56
N ALA A 36 4.51 -5.42 -8.58
CA ALA A 36 5.40 -6.57 -8.45
C ALA A 36 6.84 -6.23 -8.81
N HIS A 37 7.79 -6.77 -8.04
CA HIS A 37 9.23 -6.74 -8.36
C HIS A 37 9.94 -8.01 -7.86
N ALA A 38 11.05 -8.36 -8.52
CA ALA A 38 11.81 -9.56 -8.22
C ALA A 38 12.88 -9.35 -7.14
N ASP A 39 13.14 -8.11 -6.76
CA ASP A 39 14.23 -7.74 -5.86
C ASP A 39 13.87 -8.00 -4.39
N ALA A 40 14.90 -8.16 -3.56
CA ALA A 40 14.74 -8.34 -2.12
C ALA A 40 14.27 -7.04 -1.44
N GLU A 41 13.63 -7.19 -0.30
CA GLU A 41 13.25 -6.08 0.57
C GLU A 41 14.46 -5.22 0.94
N GLY A 42 14.26 -3.90 0.98
CA GLY A 42 15.29 -2.92 1.30
C GLY A 42 16.22 -2.55 0.13
N THR A 43 16.07 -3.16 -1.04
CA THR A 43 16.79 -2.72 -2.25
C THR A 43 16.24 -1.39 -2.77
N ILE A 44 16.98 -0.76 -3.70
CA ILE A 44 16.57 0.52 -4.30
C ILE A 44 15.21 0.42 -5.01
N PHE A 45 14.92 -0.72 -5.65
CA PHE A 45 13.63 -0.96 -6.31
C PHE A 45 12.51 -1.13 -5.29
N ASP A 46 12.75 -1.85 -4.19
CA ASP A 46 11.78 -2.00 -3.11
C ASP A 46 11.48 -0.65 -2.42
N GLN A 47 12.53 0.13 -2.12
CA GLN A 47 12.35 1.47 -1.56
C GLN A 47 11.55 2.37 -2.50
N GLY A 48 11.80 2.30 -3.81
CA GLY A 48 11.02 3.01 -4.81
C GLY A 48 9.56 2.58 -4.85
N ALA A 49 9.28 1.28 -4.71
CA ALA A 49 7.93 0.73 -4.68
C ALA A 49 7.16 1.20 -3.43
N VAL A 50 7.81 1.19 -2.26
CA VAL A 50 7.23 1.72 -1.01
C VAL A 50 6.94 3.21 -1.12
N ALA A 51 7.90 4.00 -1.62
CA ALA A 51 7.71 5.44 -1.82
C ALA A 51 6.56 5.74 -2.81
N PHE A 52 6.43 4.92 -3.85
CA PHE A 52 5.31 5.00 -4.80
C PHE A 52 3.96 4.74 -4.11
N GLN A 53 3.86 3.68 -3.29
CA GLN A 53 2.67 3.35 -2.52
C GLN A 53 2.27 4.51 -1.60
N GLU A 54 3.20 5.00 -0.78
CA GLU A 54 2.96 6.09 0.16
C GLU A 54 2.48 7.35 -0.56
N LYS A 55 3.14 7.69 -1.68
CA LYS A 55 2.80 8.89 -2.44
C LYS A 55 1.46 8.77 -3.17
N LEU A 56 1.12 7.59 -3.65
CA LEU A 56 -0.16 7.33 -4.26
C LEU A 56 -1.31 7.47 -3.25
N GLN A 57 -1.16 6.90 -2.06
CA GLN A 57 -2.13 7.03 -0.98
C GLN A 57 -2.32 8.50 -0.56
N GLU A 58 -1.21 9.24 -0.40
CA GLU A 58 -1.25 10.66 -0.06
C GLU A 58 -2.00 11.48 -1.12
N LEU A 59 -1.61 11.35 -2.39
CA LEU A 59 -2.16 12.14 -3.49
C LEU A 59 -3.60 11.78 -3.83
N SER A 60 -3.99 10.52 -3.62
CA SER A 60 -5.36 10.06 -3.87
C SER A 60 -6.31 10.35 -2.70
N GLY A 61 -5.80 10.87 -1.57
CA GLY A 61 -6.59 11.03 -0.35
C GLY A 61 -7.06 9.71 0.24
N GLY A 62 -6.32 8.61 -0.01
CA GLY A 62 -6.62 7.26 0.48
C GLY A 62 -7.59 6.46 -0.40
N THR A 63 -8.02 6.98 -1.54
CA THR A 63 -8.92 6.25 -2.46
C THR A 63 -8.19 5.21 -3.31
N MET A 64 -6.87 5.31 -3.42
CA MET A 64 -6.03 4.32 -4.10
C MET A 64 -4.99 3.73 -3.15
N ASP A 65 -4.73 2.44 -3.29
CA ASP A 65 -3.70 1.71 -2.56
C ASP A 65 -2.87 0.85 -3.51
N VAL A 66 -1.74 0.35 -3.03
CA VAL A 66 -0.84 -0.54 -3.76
C VAL A 66 -0.60 -1.80 -2.93
N GLU A 67 -0.88 -2.95 -3.51
CA GLU A 67 -0.47 -4.24 -2.97
C GLU A 67 0.91 -4.59 -3.51
N LEU A 68 1.91 -4.69 -2.61
CA LEU A 68 3.31 -4.93 -2.97
C LEU A 68 3.63 -6.43 -3.00
N TYR A 69 3.99 -6.95 -4.17
CA TYR A 69 4.47 -8.29 -4.39
C TYR A 69 6.00 -8.27 -4.59
N ARG A 70 6.72 -8.59 -3.51
CA ARG A 70 8.19 -8.50 -3.39
C ARG A 70 8.86 -9.84 -3.64
N ASN A 71 10.21 -9.83 -3.72
CA ASN A 71 11.04 -11.06 -3.75
C ASN A 71 10.67 -12.03 -4.88
N GLY A 72 10.19 -11.55 -6.01
CA GLY A 72 9.79 -12.42 -7.12
C GLY A 72 8.57 -13.30 -6.83
N THR A 73 7.69 -12.90 -5.92
CA THR A 73 6.48 -13.66 -5.55
C THR A 73 5.57 -13.93 -6.76
N LEU A 74 5.53 -13.01 -7.72
CA LEU A 74 4.78 -13.16 -8.97
C LEU A 74 5.67 -13.57 -10.16
N GLY A 75 6.89 -14.03 -9.89
CA GLY A 75 7.82 -14.53 -10.90
C GLY A 75 9.01 -13.61 -11.17
N SER A 76 9.74 -13.93 -12.24
CA SER A 76 10.88 -13.17 -12.76
C SER A 76 10.44 -11.84 -13.38
N LEU A 77 11.38 -10.94 -13.67
CA LEU A 77 11.09 -9.67 -14.36
C LEU A 77 10.38 -9.86 -15.70
N SER A 78 10.71 -10.92 -16.45
CA SER A 78 10.04 -11.23 -17.72
C SER A 78 8.60 -11.67 -17.50
N GLU A 79 8.35 -12.54 -16.52
CA GLU A 79 6.99 -13.01 -16.18
C GLU A 79 6.13 -11.86 -15.64
N VAL A 80 6.72 -10.96 -14.85
CA VAL A 80 6.03 -9.74 -14.40
C VAL A 80 5.69 -8.82 -15.58
N ALA A 81 6.59 -8.66 -16.56
CA ALA A 81 6.32 -7.88 -17.78
C ALA A 81 5.19 -8.49 -18.61
N GLU A 82 5.15 -9.83 -18.74
CA GLU A 82 4.02 -10.54 -19.36
C GLU A 82 2.73 -10.34 -18.56
N GLY A 83 2.82 -10.37 -17.23
CA GLY A 83 1.70 -10.12 -16.32
C GLY A 83 1.07 -8.74 -16.52
N ILE A 84 1.87 -7.71 -16.80
CA ILE A 84 1.38 -6.36 -17.13
C ILE A 84 0.60 -6.39 -18.45
N GLN A 85 1.12 -7.07 -19.47
CA GLN A 85 0.43 -7.19 -20.76
C GLN A 85 -0.91 -7.93 -20.64
N MET A 86 -0.98 -8.90 -19.75
CA MET A 86 -2.21 -9.68 -19.49
C MET A 86 -3.15 -9.01 -18.48
N GLY A 87 -2.72 -7.91 -17.83
CA GLY A 87 -3.51 -7.21 -16.81
C GLY A 87 -3.58 -7.93 -15.46
N THR A 88 -2.68 -8.86 -15.17
CA THR A 88 -2.58 -9.54 -13.87
C THR A 88 -1.71 -8.78 -12.87
N VAL A 89 -0.83 -7.91 -13.37
CA VAL A 89 0.00 -6.95 -12.64
C VAL A 89 -0.29 -5.56 -13.21
N ASP A 90 -0.39 -4.55 -12.37
CA ASP A 90 -0.71 -3.18 -12.79
C ASP A 90 0.53 -2.31 -12.94
N VAL A 91 1.53 -2.51 -12.06
CA VAL A 91 2.75 -1.69 -12.00
C VAL A 91 3.96 -2.57 -11.69
N ALA A 92 5.09 -2.28 -12.34
CA ALA A 92 6.38 -2.89 -11.98
C ALA A 92 7.56 -1.97 -12.35
N PRO A 93 8.59 -1.88 -11.51
CA PRO A 93 9.87 -1.32 -11.89
C PRO A 93 10.63 -2.33 -12.76
N ILE A 94 10.78 -2.05 -14.04
CA ILE A 94 11.43 -2.96 -15.00
C ILE A 94 12.58 -2.23 -15.69
N VAL A 95 13.74 -2.88 -15.75
CA VAL A 95 14.89 -2.35 -16.48
C VAL A 95 14.66 -2.42 -18.00
N THR A 96 15.19 -1.44 -18.73
CA THR A 96 14.97 -1.28 -20.18
C THR A 96 15.36 -2.53 -20.98
N ILE A 97 16.48 -3.18 -20.61
CA ILE A 97 16.95 -4.39 -21.29
C ILE A 97 15.94 -5.56 -21.24
N THR A 98 15.17 -5.66 -20.14
CA THR A 98 14.11 -6.67 -20.03
C THR A 98 12.95 -6.32 -20.96
N LEU A 99 12.56 -5.05 -21.03
CA LEU A 99 11.49 -4.58 -21.90
C LEU A 99 11.85 -4.67 -23.39
N ALA A 100 13.14 -4.60 -23.74
CA ALA A 100 13.62 -4.76 -25.12
C ALA A 100 13.25 -6.13 -25.74
N ASN A 101 12.97 -7.16 -24.92
CA ASN A 101 12.44 -8.44 -25.38
C ASN A 101 11.00 -8.33 -25.91
N PHE A 102 10.26 -7.30 -25.49
CA PHE A 102 8.87 -7.05 -25.88
C PHE A 102 8.75 -5.93 -26.94
N ALA A 103 9.71 -4.98 -26.92
CA ALA A 103 9.77 -3.87 -27.86
C ALA A 103 11.24 -3.60 -28.20
N SER A 104 11.68 -4.04 -29.37
CA SER A 104 13.10 -3.97 -29.80
C SER A 104 13.63 -2.53 -29.91
N GLU A 105 12.76 -1.55 -30.10
CA GLU A 105 13.08 -0.13 -30.14
C GLU A 105 13.72 0.37 -28.84
N LEU A 106 13.43 -0.29 -27.72
CA LEU A 106 13.99 0.05 -26.41
C LEU A 106 15.49 -0.26 -26.29
N ASN A 107 16.05 -1.08 -27.19
CA ASN A 107 17.50 -1.30 -27.25
C ASN A 107 18.29 -0.02 -27.53
N ALA A 108 17.65 1.00 -28.12
CA ALA A 108 18.29 2.31 -28.35
C ALA A 108 18.74 3.00 -27.06
N PHE A 109 18.14 2.70 -25.92
CA PHE A 109 18.49 3.27 -24.62
C PHE A 109 19.69 2.55 -23.96
N ASP A 110 20.03 1.34 -24.41
CA ASP A 110 21.15 0.54 -23.89
C ASP A 110 22.40 0.61 -24.78
N MET A 111 22.36 1.40 -25.86
CA MET A 111 23.53 1.62 -26.71
C MET A 111 24.53 2.58 -26.05
N PRO A 112 25.84 2.28 -26.09
CA PRO A 112 26.90 3.14 -25.53
C PRO A 112 27.06 4.45 -26.33
#